data_fc4e947c0fc81727375483b5d02ebf5c
#
_entry.id   fc4e947c0fc81727375483b5d02ebf5c
#
_cell.length_a   1.000
_cell.length_b   1.000
_cell.length_c   1.000
_cell.angle_alpha   90.00
_cell.angle_beta   90.00
_cell.angle_gamma   90.00
#
_symmetry.space_group_name_H-M   'P 1'
#
loop_
_entity.id
_entity.type
_entity.pdbx_description
1 polymer ?
#
loop_
_entity_poly.entity_id
_entity_poly.type
_entity_poly.pdbx_seq_one_letter_code
_entity_poly.pdbx_strand_id
1 'polypeptide(L)'
;MRQRHFAGEKLFVDYAGRTVPIYDRGGAEAFRAQLFVSALGASGCAYAEATRTQSLPDWLASHVRALEYYGAAPTIIVPDNPRVGVTRADRYEPDLQRSYKEMAAHYQAVIIPARPYRPKDKSRAELTVLLVCRWILARLRHQRFFSLEELNVAIRPLLTELNERPFQRLPGSRRSVFEALDRPAMRALPPAPYGYAEWKERTVAFDYHVEVDRHYYSVPHALVGHGVWARFTACTVEVFFRSERVATHVRSYQRGAHTTVPEHMPKSHRAHAEWSPQRLIQWGESIGVNAGAVVEHLLRSKPHPEQGYRACL
;
A
#
# COMPACT_ATOMS: atom_id res chain seq x y z
N MET A 1 -23.71 -8.62 -29.06
CA MET A 1 -23.00 -7.36 -29.38
C MET A 1 -21.52 -7.62 -29.13
N ARG A 2 -20.63 -7.43 -30.10
CA ARG A 2 -19.18 -7.64 -29.93
C ARG A 2 -18.62 -6.46 -29.14
N GLN A 3 -18.00 -6.68 -27.98
CA GLN A 3 -17.32 -5.59 -27.25
C GLN A 3 -16.13 -5.11 -28.08
N ARG A 4 -16.02 -3.78 -28.21
CA ARG A 4 -14.84 -3.14 -28.78
C ARG A 4 -13.89 -2.81 -27.65
N HIS A 5 -12.62 -3.20 -27.78
CA HIS A 5 -11.56 -2.83 -26.85
C HIS A 5 -10.60 -1.91 -27.60
N PHE A 6 -10.39 -0.72 -27.05
CA PHE A 6 -9.44 0.24 -27.60
C PHE A 6 -8.02 -0.07 -27.09
N ALA A 7 -7.05 0.27 -27.92
CA ALA A 7 -5.64 0.09 -27.58
C ALA A 7 -5.27 0.88 -26.32
N GLY A 8 -4.53 0.25 -25.40
CA GLY A 8 -4.05 0.87 -24.16
C GLY A 8 -5.14 1.25 -23.14
N GLU A 9 -6.43 0.98 -23.44
CA GLU A 9 -7.53 1.46 -22.61
C GLU A 9 -7.69 0.61 -21.33
N LYS A 10 -7.89 -0.71 -21.48
CA LYS A 10 -8.35 -1.58 -20.38
C LYS A 10 -7.35 -2.68 -20.03
N LEU A 11 -7.01 -2.77 -18.76
CA LEU A 11 -6.34 -3.91 -18.15
C LEU A 11 -7.35 -4.66 -17.27
N PHE A 12 -7.67 -5.87 -17.65
CA PHE A 12 -8.48 -6.78 -16.84
C PHE A 12 -7.60 -7.50 -15.85
N VAL A 13 -8.04 -7.62 -14.59
CA VAL A 13 -7.28 -8.25 -13.51
C VAL A 13 -8.19 -9.15 -12.67
N ASP A 14 -7.66 -10.31 -12.29
CA ASP A 14 -8.37 -11.28 -11.46
C ASP A 14 -7.39 -12.24 -10.77
N TYR A 15 -7.88 -12.98 -9.77
CA TYR A 15 -7.24 -14.19 -9.27
C TYR A 15 -7.88 -15.42 -9.91
N ALA A 16 -7.03 -16.32 -10.43
CA ALA A 16 -7.51 -17.61 -10.86
C ALA A 16 -8.10 -18.38 -9.68
N GLY A 17 -9.26 -19.01 -9.86
CA GLY A 17 -9.89 -19.80 -8.80
C GLY A 17 -9.12 -21.08 -8.43
N ARG A 18 -8.06 -21.42 -9.16
CA ARG A 18 -7.18 -22.56 -8.90
C ARG A 18 -5.90 -22.12 -8.21
N THR A 19 -5.49 -22.90 -7.21
CA THR A 19 -4.29 -22.68 -6.41
C THR A 19 -3.24 -23.74 -6.67
N VAL A 20 -1.97 -23.44 -6.38
CA VAL A 20 -0.84 -24.37 -6.52
C VAL A 20 -0.28 -24.66 -5.13
N PRO A 21 -0.12 -25.95 -4.73
CA PRO A 21 0.46 -26.29 -3.44
C PRO A 21 1.96 -25.97 -3.45
N ILE A 22 2.44 -25.37 -2.38
CA ILE A 22 3.85 -25.17 -2.07
C ILE A 22 4.19 -26.08 -0.89
N TYR A 23 5.26 -26.85 -1.02
CA TYR A 23 5.67 -27.83 -0.05
C TYR A 23 6.83 -27.31 0.82
N ASP A 24 6.92 -27.81 2.03
CA ASP A 24 8.08 -27.62 2.88
C ASP A 24 9.19 -28.64 2.54
N ARG A 25 10.34 -28.53 3.21
CA ARG A 25 11.46 -29.45 3.05
C ARG A 25 11.14 -30.89 3.50
N GLY A 26 10.14 -31.07 4.34
CA GLY A 26 9.63 -32.36 4.78
C GLY A 26 8.66 -33.01 3.81
N GLY A 27 8.26 -32.30 2.75
CA GLY A 27 7.31 -32.76 1.74
C GLY A 27 5.85 -32.57 2.11
N ALA A 28 5.54 -31.90 3.26
CA ALA A 28 4.18 -31.51 3.64
C ALA A 28 3.76 -30.23 2.90
N GLU A 29 2.45 -30.09 2.64
CA GLU A 29 1.94 -28.86 2.04
C GLU A 29 2.01 -27.71 3.07
N ALA A 30 2.87 -26.71 2.79
CA ALA A 30 3.06 -25.55 3.66
C ALA A 30 1.97 -24.50 3.45
N PHE A 31 1.59 -24.23 2.20
CA PHE A 31 0.50 -23.34 1.84
C PHE A 31 0.11 -23.52 0.37
N ARG A 32 -1.00 -22.89 -0.01
CA ARG A 32 -1.47 -22.85 -1.40
C ARG A 32 -1.29 -21.48 -2.01
N ALA A 33 -0.41 -21.38 -3.01
CA ALA A 33 -0.20 -20.15 -3.76
C ALA A 33 -1.43 -19.78 -4.60
N GLN A 34 -1.75 -18.51 -4.61
CA GLN A 34 -2.81 -17.91 -5.44
C GLN A 34 -2.19 -17.49 -6.78
N LEU A 35 -2.95 -17.51 -7.86
CA LEU A 35 -2.46 -17.07 -9.16
C LEU A 35 -3.14 -15.76 -9.55
N PHE A 36 -2.40 -14.67 -9.54
CA PHE A 36 -2.82 -13.39 -10.09
C PHE A 36 -2.68 -13.42 -11.62
N VAL A 37 -3.68 -12.90 -12.32
CA VAL A 37 -3.70 -12.83 -13.79
C VAL A 37 -4.16 -11.46 -14.21
N SER A 38 -3.47 -10.88 -15.18
CA SER A 38 -3.96 -9.68 -15.86
C SER A 38 -3.84 -9.81 -17.38
N ALA A 39 -4.68 -9.08 -18.12
CA ALA A 39 -4.64 -9.05 -19.57
C ALA A 39 -5.15 -7.73 -20.16
N LEU A 40 -4.47 -7.25 -21.19
CA LEU A 40 -4.89 -6.08 -21.95
C LEU A 40 -6.08 -6.40 -22.85
N GLY A 41 -6.98 -5.43 -22.97
CA GLY A 41 -8.23 -5.60 -23.69
C GLY A 41 -8.06 -5.80 -25.20
N ALA A 42 -7.20 -5.02 -25.86
CA ALA A 42 -7.04 -5.06 -27.30
C ALA A 42 -6.16 -6.23 -27.77
N SER A 43 -4.93 -6.35 -27.30
CA SER A 43 -3.99 -7.42 -27.67
C SER A 43 -4.32 -8.77 -27.03
N GLY A 44 -4.88 -8.75 -25.82
CA GLY A 44 -4.96 -9.93 -24.96
C GLY A 44 -3.60 -10.37 -24.40
N CYS A 45 -2.58 -9.50 -24.46
CA CYS A 45 -1.28 -9.75 -23.81
C CYS A 45 -1.50 -9.95 -22.34
N ALA A 46 -1.03 -11.10 -21.82
CA ALA A 46 -1.29 -11.54 -20.46
C ALA A 46 -0.05 -11.42 -19.58
N TYR A 47 -0.28 -11.14 -18.29
CA TYR A 47 0.68 -11.32 -17.22
C TYR A 47 0.10 -12.27 -16.18
N ALA A 48 0.94 -13.09 -15.58
CA ALA A 48 0.56 -13.98 -14.49
C ALA A 48 1.73 -14.17 -13.52
N GLU A 49 1.41 -14.24 -12.25
CA GLU A 49 2.34 -14.59 -11.19
C GLU A 49 1.63 -15.29 -10.03
N ALA A 50 2.37 -16.05 -9.26
CA ALA A 50 1.89 -16.64 -8.02
C ALA A 50 2.15 -15.69 -6.85
N THR A 51 1.17 -15.56 -5.95
CA THR A 51 1.24 -14.82 -4.69
C THR A 51 0.96 -15.76 -3.52
N ARG A 52 1.38 -15.38 -2.32
CA ARG A 52 1.13 -16.17 -1.12
C ARG A 52 -0.35 -16.15 -0.73
N THR A 53 -0.97 -14.98 -0.82
CA THR A 53 -2.35 -14.74 -0.43
C THR A 53 -3.06 -13.88 -1.48
N GLN A 54 -4.35 -13.64 -1.27
CA GLN A 54 -5.12 -12.62 -2.00
C GLN A 54 -5.30 -11.35 -1.17
N SER A 55 -4.43 -11.11 -0.17
CA SER A 55 -4.49 -9.91 0.65
C SER A 55 -4.27 -8.64 -0.16
N LEU A 56 -4.69 -7.50 0.38
CA LEU A 56 -4.54 -6.22 -0.30
C LEU A 56 -3.07 -5.88 -0.64
N PRO A 57 -2.07 -6.12 0.24
CA PRO A 57 -0.66 -5.96 -0.12
C PRO A 57 -0.23 -6.79 -1.32
N ASP A 58 -0.59 -8.09 -1.34
CA ASP A 58 -0.26 -8.98 -2.47
C ASP A 58 -0.95 -8.52 -3.75
N TRP A 59 -2.24 -8.13 -3.66
CA TRP A 59 -3.01 -7.60 -4.77
C TRP A 59 -2.38 -6.37 -5.40
N LEU A 60 -2.02 -5.36 -4.59
CA LEU A 60 -1.41 -4.13 -5.08
C LEU A 60 0.00 -4.36 -5.61
N ALA A 61 0.81 -5.18 -4.94
CA ALA A 61 2.14 -5.53 -5.42
C ALA A 61 2.09 -6.27 -6.76
N SER A 62 1.10 -7.11 -6.99
CA SER A 62 0.89 -7.79 -8.28
C SER A 62 0.51 -6.81 -9.40
N HIS A 63 -0.29 -5.78 -9.11
CA HIS A 63 -0.56 -4.73 -10.09
C HIS A 63 0.72 -3.97 -10.47
N VAL A 64 1.53 -3.59 -9.48
CA VAL A 64 2.80 -2.90 -9.73
C VAL A 64 3.69 -3.72 -10.66
N ARG A 65 3.91 -5.01 -10.34
CA ARG A 65 4.74 -5.91 -11.17
C ARG A 65 4.15 -6.17 -12.55
N ALA A 66 2.81 -6.23 -12.67
CA ALA A 66 2.14 -6.34 -13.96
C ALA A 66 2.38 -5.09 -14.84
N LEU A 67 2.27 -3.89 -14.25
CA LEU A 67 2.54 -2.63 -14.96
C LEU A 67 4.02 -2.53 -15.37
N GLU A 68 4.94 -2.94 -14.51
CA GLU A 68 6.38 -3.04 -14.82
C GLU A 68 6.64 -4.03 -15.97
N TYR A 69 5.98 -5.19 -15.98
CA TYR A 69 6.07 -6.16 -17.06
C TYR A 69 5.59 -5.60 -18.42
N TYR A 70 4.51 -4.83 -18.43
CA TYR A 70 4.04 -4.14 -19.65
C TYR A 70 4.91 -2.92 -19.99
N GLY A 71 5.62 -2.35 -19.03
CA GLY A 71 6.42 -1.13 -19.21
C GLY A 71 5.59 0.13 -19.46
N ALA A 72 4.29 0.07 -19.17
CA ALA A 72 3.34 1.17 -19.36
C ALA A 72 2.06 0.94 -18.52
N ALA A 73 1.29 2.01 -18.29
CA ALA A 73 0.05 1.99 -17.54
C ALA A 73 -1.19 2.16 -18.45
N PRO A 74 -2.25 1.37 -18.27
CA PRO A 74 -3.51 1.52 -18.99
C PRO A 74 -4.30 2.72 -18.46
N THR A 75 -5.31 3.16 -19.22
CA THR A 75 -6.23 4.19 -18.74
C THR A 75 -7.18 3.66 -17.67
N ILE A 76 -7.61 2.40 -17.79
CA ILE A 76 -8.62 1.77 -16.94
C ILE A 76 -8.12 0.42 -16.44
N ILE A 77 -8.19 0.18 -15.14
CA ILE A 77 -8.03 -1.14 -14.54
C ILE A 77 -9.41 -1.68 -14.22
N VAL A 78 -9.70 -2.89 -14.70
CA VAL A 78 -11.00 -3.56 -14.55
C VAL A 78 -10.83 -4.81 -13.68
N PRO A 79 -10.96 -4.70 -12.33
CA PRO A 79 -10.95 -5.85 -11.47
C PRO A 79 -12.26 -6.65 -11.59
N ASP A 80 -12.17 -7.99 -11.55
CA ASP A 80 -13.34 -8.84 -11.43
C ASP A 80 -13.79 -8.93 -9.96
N ASN A 81 -14.35 -7.82 -9.47
CA ASN A 81 -15.01 -7.65 -8.17
C ASN A 81 -14.25 -8.35 -7.00
N PRO A 82 -12.97 -8.11 -6.81
CA PRO A 82 -12.22 -8.74 -5.74
C PRO A 82 -12.71 -8.18 -4.40
N ARG A 83 -13.12 -9.03 -3.49
CA ARG A 83 -13.48 -8.68 -2.11
C ARG A 83 -12.40 -7.86 -1.39
N VAL A 84 -11.18 -7.93 -1.86
CA VAL A 84 -10.00 -7.24 -1.33
C VAL A 84 -9.91 -5.79 -1.78
N GLY A 85 -10.29 -5.48 -3.02
CA GLY A 85 -10.21 -4.12 -3.58
C GLY A 85 -11.48 -3.29 -3.40
N VAL A 86 -12.59 -3.92 -3.00
CA VAL A 86 -13.91 -3.30 -2.86
C VAL A 86 -14.41 -3.50 -1.45
N THR A 87 -14.54 -2.41 -0.69
CA THR A 87 -15.03 -2.41 0.70
C THR A 87 -16.54 -2.65 0.76
N ARG A 88 -17.26 -2.21 -0.27
CA ARG A 88 -18.71 -2.38 -0.39
C ARG A 88 -19.08 -2.65 -1.85
N ALA A 89 -19.65 -3.81 -2.11
CA ALA A 89 -20.17 -4.15 -3.43
C ALA A 89 -21.54 -3.45 -3.61
N ASP A 90 -21.53 -2.27 -4.25
CA ASP A 90 -22.73 -1.62 -4.74
C ASP A 90 -22.82 -1.77 -6.26
N ARG A 91 -24.06 -1.80 -6.78
CA ARG A 91 -24.32 -1.95 -8.21
C ARG A 91 -23.95 -0.70 -9.01
N TYR A 92 -23.96 0.47 -8.36
CA TYR A 92 -23.78 1.77 -8.99
C TYR A 92 -22.50 2.47 -8.57
N GLU A 93 -22.08 2.35 -7.31
CA GLU A 93 -20.86 2.96 -6.75
C GLU A 93 -20.15 2.00 -5.81
N PRO A 94 -19.30 1.09 -6.32
CA PRO A 94 -18.52 0.22 -5.45
C PRO A 94 -17.51 1.07 -4.65
N ASP A 95 -17.54 0.91 -3.33
CA ASP A 95 -16.60 1.59 -2.46
C ASP A 95 -15.22 0.93 -2.55
N LEU A 96 -14.32 1.56 -3.29
CA LEU A 96 -12.97 1.06 -3.51
C LEU A 96 -12.09 1.36 -2.29
N GLN A 97 -11.31 0.37 -1.90
CA GLN A 97 -10.35 0.49 -0.83
C GLN A 97 -9.35 1.63 -1.13
N ARG A 98 -9.05 2.47 -0.12
CA ARG A 98 -8.30 3.71 -0.28
C ARG A 98 -6.90 3.52 -0.89
N SER A 99 -6.15 2.50 -0.43
CA SER A 99 -4.82 2.20 -0.99
C SER A 99 -4.89 1.77 -2.46
N TYR A 100 -6.00 1.12 -2.89
CA TYR A 100 -6.17 0.75 -4.29
C TYR A 100 -6.46 1.98 -5.17
N LYS A 101 -7.28 2.93 -4.67
CA LYS A 101 -7.47 4.23 -5.35
C LYS A 101 -6.16 5.00 -5.46
N GLU A 102 -5.36 5.01 -4.40
CA GLU A 102 -4.06 5.67 -4.35
C GLU A 102 -3.07 5.06 -5.37
N MET A 103 -2.98 3.74 -5.44
CA MET A 103 -2.17 3.05 -6.44
C MET A 103 -2.60 3.41 -7.86
N ALA A 104 -3.89 3.38 -8.16
CA ALA A 104 -4.39 3.74 -9.48
C ALA A 104 -4.09 5.20 -9.83
N ALA A 105 -4.26 6.13 -8.89
CA ALA A 105 -3.92 7.54 -9.07
C ALA A 105 -2.43 7.75 -9.32
N HIS A 106 -1.55 7.00 -8.64
CA HIS A 106 -0.11 7.04 -8.86
C HIS A 106 0.26 6.71 -10.31
N TYR A 107 -0.42 5.72 -10.92
CA TYR A 107 -0.25 5.35 -12.34
C TYR A 107 -1.18 6.10 -13.29
N GLN A 108 -1.90 7.12 -12.82
CA GLN A 108 -2.88 7.90 -13.58
C GLN A 108 -3.97 7.03 -14.25
N ALA A 109 -4.28 5.89 -13.65
CA ALA A 109 -5.32 4.98 -14.09
C ALA A 109 -6.61 5.15 -13.27
N VAL A 110 -7.74 4.72 -13.84
CA VAL A 110 -9.03 4.69 -13.16
C VAL A 110 -9.44 3.24 -12.92
N ILE A 111 -9.93 2.94 -11.72
CA ILE A 111 -10.47 1.61 -11.42
C ILE A 111 -11.96 1.62 -11.71
N ILE A 112 -12.38 0.75 -12.62
CA ILE A 112 -13.80 0.52 -12.95
C ILE A 112 -14.08 -0.97 -12.77
N PRO A 113 -14.63 -1.41 -11.62
CA PRO A 113 -14.97 -2.80 -11.40
C PRO A 113 -15.94 -3.33 -12.46
N ALA A 114 -15.79 -4.60 -12.80
CA ALA A 114 -16.73 -5.26 -13.70
C ALA A 114 -18.13 -5.29 -13.08
N ARG A 115 -19.16 -4.99 -13.88
CA ARG A 115 -20.55 -4.94 -13.40
C ARG A 115 -21.01 -6.32 -12.93
N PRO A 116 -21.57 -6.44 -11.71
CA PRO A 116 -22.15 -7.71 -11.26
C PRO A 116 -23.29 -8.13 -12.19
N TYR A 117 -23.45 -9.43 -12.41
CA TYR A 117 -24.52 -10.06 -13.23
C TYR A 117 -24.54 -9.70 -14.73
N ARG A 118 -23.45 -9.17 -15.30
CA ARG A 118 -23.32 -9.02 -16.76
C ARG A 118 -22.14 -9.83 -17.30
N PRO A 119 -22.31 -11.14 -17.57
CA PRO A 119 -21.23 -12.02 -18.02
C PRO A 119 -20.60 -11.57 -19.34
N LYS A 120 -21.31 -10.80 -20.17
CA LYS A 120 -20.76 -10.26 -21.41
C LYS A 120 -19.65 -9.22 -21.20
N ASP A 121 -19.66 -8.49 -20.09
CA ASP A 121 -18.61 -7.50 -19.77
C ASP A 121 -17.31 -8.18 -19.31
N LYS A 122 -17.39 -9.41 -18.80
CA LYS A 122 -16.31 -10.23 -18.24
C LYS A 122 -15.67 -11.20 -19.24
N SER A 123 -16.28 -11.43 -20.39
CA SER A 123 -15.94 -12.54 -21.28
C SER A 123 -14.47 -12.61 -21.68
N ARG A 124 -13.77 -11.48 -21.79
CA ARG A 124 -12.36 -11.45 -22.16
C ARG A 124 -11.42 -11.70 -20.98
N ALA A 125 -11.71 -11.16 -19.81
CA ALA A 125 -10.95 -11.45 -18.58
C ALA A 125 -11.09 -12.95 -18.21
N GLU A 126 -12.32 -13.46 -18.19
CA GLU A 126 -12.61 -14.89 -17.92
C GLU A 126 -11.92 -15.81 -18.94
N LEU A 127 -11.97 -15.48 -20.23
CA LEU A 127 -11.29 -16.24 -21.26
C LEU A 127 -9.77 -16.22 -21.09
N THR A 128 -9.19 -15.08 -20.68
CA THR A 128 -7.74 -14.98 -20.45
C THR A 128 -7.32 -15.73 -19.20
N VAL A 129 -8.05 -15.59 -18.10
CA VAL A 129 -7.84 -16.39 -16.87
C VAL A 129 -7.92 -17.87 -17.20
N LEU A 130 -8.95 -18.30 -17.91
CA LEU A 130 -9.10 -19.70 -18.34
C LEU A 130 -7.93 -20.15 -19.22
N LEU A 131 -7.48 -19.32 -20.14
CA LEU A 131 -6.35 -19.60 -21.02
C LEU A 131 -5.04 -19.75 -20.24
N VAL A 132 -4.77 -18.81 -19.31
CA VAL A 132 -3.61 -18.87 -18.41
C VAL A 132 -3.65 -20.14 -17.55
N CYS A 133 -4.80 -20.46 -16.96
CA CYS A 133 -4.97 -21.69 -16.18
C CYS A 133 -4.71 -22.94 -17.03
N ARG A 134 -5.26 -23.01 -18.23
CA ARG A 134 -5.07 -24.18 -19.13
C ARG A 134 -3.65 -24.27 -19.67
N TRP A 135 -3.01 -23.15 -19.96
CA TRP A 135 -1.70 -23.14 -20.56
C TRP A 135 -0.59 -23.28 -19.52
N ILE A 136 -0.66 -22.53 -18.40
CA ILE A 136 0.38 -22.51 -17.38
C ILE A 136 0.13 -23.60 -16.34
N LEU A 137 -0.98 -23.56 -15.62
CA LEU A 137 -1.20 -24.47 -14.50
C LEU A 137 -1.33 -25.93 -14.94
N ALA A 138 -1.90 -26.22 -16.11
CA ALA A 138 -1.98 -27.59 -16.58
C ALA A 138 -0.60 -28.21 -16.92
N ARG A 139 0.35 -27.39 -17.35
CA ARG A 139 1.74 -27.84 -17.60
C ARG A 139 2.53 -28.02 -16.31
N LEU A 140 2.26 -27.23 -15.29
CA LEU A 140 2.91 -27.30 -13.98
C LEU A 140 2.27 -28.32 -13.01
N ARG A 141 1.16 -28.95 -13.38
CA ARG A 141 0.35 -29.82 -12.48
C ARG A 141 1.09 -31.02 -11.87
N HIS A 142 2.16 -31.48 -12.51
CA HIS A 142 2.97 -32.63 -12.04
C HIS A 142 4.29 -32.21 -11.39
N GLN A 143 4.55 -30.91 -11.31
CA GLN A 143 5.75 -30.37 -10.66
C GLN A 143 5.45 -30.03 -9.20
N ARG A 144 6.44 -30.25 -8.34
CA ARG A 144 6.41 -29.84 -6.94
C ARG A 144 7.27 -28.62 -6.76
N PHE A 145 6.78 -27.65 -6.01
CA PHE A 145 7.45 -26.39 -5.72
C PHE A 145 7.65 -26.25 -4.22
N PHE A 146 8.84 -25.83 -3.81
CA PHE A 146 9.23 -25.65 -2.42
C PHE A 146 9.30 -24.17 -2.02
N SER A 147 9.15 -23.28 -2.99
CA SER A 147 9.03 -21.83 -2.74
C SER A 147 8.11 -21.16 -3.76
N LEU A 148 7.62 -19.98 -3.38
CA LEU A 148 6.86 -19.12 -4.28
C LEU A 148 7.73 -18.64 -5.46
N GLU A 149 9.00 -18.43 -5.21
CA GLU A 149 9.98 -18.02 -6.20
C GLU A 149 10.19 -19.09 -7.29
N GLU A 150 10.38 -20.35 -6.90
CA GLU A 150 10.48 -21.47 -7.85
C GLU A 150 9.26 -21.56 -8.77
N LEU A 151 8.06 -21.41 -8.19
CA LEU A 151 6.82 -21.40 -8.98
C LEU A 151 6.79 -20.22 -9.95
N ASN A 152 7.17 -19.03 -9.51
CA ASN A 152 7.19 -17.84 -10.39
C ASN A 152 8.26 -17.95 -11.48
N VAL A 153 9.41 -18.55 -11.19
CA VAL A 153 10.45 -18.86 -12.21
C VAL A 153 9.90 -19.83 -13.25
N ALA A 154 9.13 -20.84 -12.85
CA ALA A 154 8.51 -21.79 -13.78
C ALA A 154 7.36 -21.19 -14.61
N ILE A 155 6.63 -20.20 -14.07
CA ILE A 155 5.55 -19.49 -14.76
C ILE A 155 6.09 -18.60 -15.90
N ARG A 156 7.20 -17.89 -15.69
CA ARG A 156 7.73 -16.88 -16.63
C ARG A 156 7.93 -17.40 -18.06
N PRO A 157 8.64 -18.51 -18.33
CA PRO A 157 8.82 -19.02 -19.69
C PRO A 157 7.49 -19.45 -20.33
N LEU A 158 6.57 -20.04 -19.57
CA LEU A 158 5.26 -20.44 -20.07
C LEU A 158 4.38 -19.23 -20.42
N LEU A 159 4.52 -18.14 -19.67
CA LEU A 159 3.86 -16.87 -19.95
C LEU A 159 4.41 -16.22 -21.23
N THR A 160 5.72 -16.23 -21.41
CA THR A 160 6.38 -15.75 -22.64
C THR A 160 5.89 -16.53 -23.85
N GLU A 161 5.93 -17.87 -23.78
CA GLU A 161 5.43 -18.75 -24.84
C GLU A 161 3.95 -18.48 -25.17
N LEU A 162 3.11 -18.28 -24.15
CA LEU A 162 1.71 -17.94 -24.31
C LEU A 162 1.50 -16.63 -25.10
N ASN A 163 2.29 -15.61 -24.78
CA ASN A 163 2.18 -14.29 -25.39
C ASN A 163 2.78 -14.25 -26.80
N GLU A 164 3.79 -15.06 -27.08
CA GLU A 164 4.46 -15.17 -28.38
C GLU A 164 3.76 -16.13 -29.34
N ARG A 165 2.90 -16.99 -28.83
CA ARG A 165 2.15 -17.96 -29.65
C ARG A 165 1.35 -17.27 -30.74
N PRO A 166 1.51 -17.67 -32.03
CA PRO A 166 0.73 -17.13 -33.13
C PRO A 166 -0.78 -17.32 -32.93
N PHE A 167 -1.56 -16.35 -33.33
CA PHE A 167 -3.01 -16.49 -33.38
C PHE A 167 -3.43 -17.50 -34.46
N GLN A 168 -4.52 -18.21 -34.21
CA GLN A 168 -5.05 -19.19 -35.17
C GLN A 168 -5.73 -18.55 -36.38
N ARG A 169 -6.30 -17.34 -36.24
CA ARG A 169 -7.15 -16.71 -37.24
C ARG A 169 -6.73 -15.28 -37.61
N LEU A 170 -5.72 -14.76 -36.99
CA LEU A 170 -5.23 -13.39 -37.17
C LEU A 170 -3.70 -13.46 -37.32
N PRO A 171 -3.08 -12.55 -38.06
CA PRO A 171 -1.64 -12.46 -38.14
C PRO A 171 -1.06 -12.02 -36.78
N GLY A 172 0.16 -12.47 -36.49
CA GLY A 172 0.90 -12.09 -35.26
C GLY A 172 0.54 -12.88 -34.05
N SER A 173 0.97 -12.37 -32.90
CA SER A 173 0.80 -12.94 -31.56
C SER A 173 0.27 -11.88 -30.59
N ARG A 174 -0.06 -12.27 -29.35
CA ARG A 174 -0.43 -11.29 -28.32
C ARG A 174 0.67 -10.27 -28.09
N ARG A 175 1.91 -10.72 -28.09
CA ARG A 175 3.08 -9.86 -27.90
C ARG A 175 3.24 -8.87 -29.03
N SER A 176 3.18 -9.32 -30.29
CA SER A 176 3.32 -8.43 -31.45
C SER A 176 2.20 -7.40 -31.54
N VAL A 177 0.96 -7.78 -31.21
CA VAL A 177 -0.18 -6.84 -31.17
C VAL A 177 -0.05 -5.86 -29.99
N PHE A 178 0.45 -6.32 -28.85
CA PHE A 178 0.74 -5.45 -27.72
C PHE A 178 1.76 -4.37 -28.09
N GLU A 179 2.89 -4.74 -28.68
CA GLU A 179 3.94 -3.80 -29.06
C GLU A 179 3.47 -2.81 -30.14
N ALA A 180 2.63 -3.28 -31.06
CA ALA A 180 2.14 -2.45 -32.18
C ALA A 180 0.98 -1.53 -31.79
N LEU A 181 0.09 -1.94 -30.89
CA LEU A 181 -1.17 -1.23 -30.61
C LEU A 181 -1.29 -0.74 -29.17
N ASP A 182 -1.15 -1.65 -28.17
CA ASP A 182 -1.43 -1.28 -26.78
C ASP A 182 -0.34 -0.39 -26.22
N ARG A 183 0.93 -0.79 -26.32
CA ARG A 183 2.05 -0.09 -25.72
C ARG A 183 2.17 1.38 -26.15
N PRO A 184 2.07 1.75 -27.43
CA PRO A 184 2.11 3.15 -27.83
C PRO A 184 0.93 4.00 -27.32
N ALA A 185 -0.22 3.36 -27.06
CA ALA A 185 -1.43 4.02 -26.55
C ALA A 185 -1.50 4.09 -25.02
N MET A 186 -0.64 3.34 -24.32
CA MET A 186 -0.54 3.37 -22.86
C MET A 186 0.31 4.55 -22.38
N ARG A 187 0.18 4.88 -21.10
CA ARG A 187 0.96 5.95 -20.45
C ARG A 187 2.30 5.44 -19.96
N ALA A 188 3.33 6.29 -20.00
CA ALA A 188 4.60 5.99 -19.38
C ALA A 188 4.44 5.76 -17.88
N LEU A 189 5.23 4.83 -17.34
CA LEU A 189 5.26 4.61 -15.89
C LEU A 189 5.92 5.79 -15.17
N PRO A 190 5.49 6.11 -13.94
CA PRO A 190 6.17 7.08 -13.11
C PRO A 190 7.61 6.61 -12.79
N PRO A 191 8.53 7.53 -12.46
CA PRO A 191 9.94 7.21 -12.19
C PRO A 191 10.15 6.22 -11.03
N ALA A 192 9.27 6.23 -10.04
CA ALA A 192 9.29 5.30 -8.92
C ALA A 192 8.03 4.44 -8.91
N PRO A 193 8.14 3.13 -8.61
CA PRO A 193 6.98 2.27 -8.44
C PRO A 193 6.14 2.70 -7.24
N TYR A 194 4.85 2.39 -7.26
CA TYR A 194 3.98 2.62 -6.12
C TYR A 194 4.42 1.79 -4.92
N GLY A 195 4.67 2.47 -3.80
CA GLY A 195 4.92 1.84 -2.51
C GLY A 195 3.63 1.62 -1.73
N TYR A 196 3.37 0.36 -1.36
CA TYR A 196 2.18 0.04 -0.56
C TYR A 196 2.14 0.82 0.74
N ALA A 197 1.00 1.43 1.01
CA ALA A 197 0.71 2.08 2.28
C ALA A 197 -0.64 1.60 2.84
N GLU A 198 -0.67 1.39 4.15
CA GLU A 198 -1.91 1.18 4.88
C GLU A 198 -2.52 2.51 5.31
N TRP A 199 -3.85 2.52 5.38
CA TRP A 199 -4.62 3.65 5.87
C TRP A 199 -5.48 3.20 7.04
N LYS A 200 -5.36 3.91 8.16
CA LYS A 200 -6.21 3.69 9.35
C LYS A 200 -6.76 5.01 9.85
N GLU A 201 -8.05 5.03 10.13
CA GLU A 201 -8.67 6.14 10.83
C GLU A 201 -8.31 6.07 12.32
N ARG A 202 -7.96 7.19 12.92
CA ARG A 202 -7.57 7.32 14.32
C ARG A 202 -8.15 8.58 14.91
N THR A 203 -8.47 8.56 16.19
CA THR A 203 -8.80 9.76 16.96
C THR A 203 -7.54 10.26 17.64
N VAL A 204 -7.27 11.55 17.56
CA VAL A 204 -6.13 12.17 18.25
C VAL A 204 -6.39 12.15 19.74
N ALA A 205 -5.50 11.53 20.50
CA ALA A 205 -5.59 11.44 21.95
C ALA A 205 -5.34 12.81 22.63
N PHE A 206 -5.67 12.91 23.91
CA PHE A 206 -5.51 14.16 24.69
C PHE A 206 -4.06 14.65 24.78
N ASP A 207 -3.10 13.75 24.63
CA ASP A 207 -1.67 13.99 24.57
C ASP A 207 -1.17 14.32 23.16
N TYR A 208 -2.08 14.69 22.23
CA TYR A 208 -1.81 15.04 20.83
C TYR A 208 -1.08 13.96 20.03
N HIS A 209 -1.25 12.68 20.37
CA HIS A 209 -0.70 11.55 19.62
C HIS A 209 -1.79 10.71 18.95
N VAL A 210 -1.39 10.02 17.90
CA VAL A 210 -2.16 8.96 17.24
C VAL A 210 -1.39 7.64 17.31
N GLU A 211 -2.11 6.56 17.57
CA GLU A 211 -1.51 5.23 17.60
C GLU A 211 -1.45 4.61 16.22
N VAL A 212 -0.27 4.13 15.83
CA VAL A 212 -0.06 3.24 14.68
C VAL A 212 0.79 2.06 15.12
N ASP A 213 0.22 0.86 15.07
CA ASP A 213 0.88 -0.41 15.43
C ASP A 213 1.55 -0.41 16.82
N ARG A 214 0.84 0.18 17.80
CA ARG A 214 1.27 0.33 19.21
C ARG A 214 2.43 1.29 19.42
N HIS A 215 2.75 2.13 18.46
CA HIS A 215 3.64 3.29 18.63
C HIS A 215 2.84 4.57 18.48
N TYR A 216 3.21 5.64 19.19
CA TYR A 216 2.46 6.87 19.27
C TYR A 216 3.19 8.01 18.56
N TYR A 217 2.51 8.66 17.61
CA TYR A 217 3.06 9.74 16.78
C TYR A 217 2.33 11.03 17.03
N SER A 218 3.07 12.11 17.32
CA SER A 218 2.46 13.40 17.61
C SER A 218 1.88 14.05 16.35
N VAL A 219 0.80 14.78 16.55
CA VAL A 219 0.17 15.66 15.56
C VAL A 219 -0.06 17.03 16.20
N PRO A 220 -0.31 18.11 15.43
CA PRO A 220 -0.60 19.40 16.01
C PRO A 220 -1.68 19.32 17.10
N HIS A 221 -1.39 19.85 18.29
CA HIS A 221 -2.28 19.75 19.46
C HIS A 221 -3.69 20.32 19.24
N ALA A 222 -3.84 21.24 18.29
CA ALA A 222 -5.15 21.75 17.87
C ALA A 222 -6.10 20.68 17.34
N LEU A 223 -5.58 19.48 16.99
CA LEU A 223 -6.35 18.36 16.46
C LEU A 223 -6.80 17.37 17.54
N VAL A 224 -6.54 17.63 18.81
CA VAL A 224 -6.98 16.77 19.93
C VAL A 224 -8.49 16.52 19.85
N GLY A 225 -8.90 15.26 19.95
CA GLY A 225 -10.29 14.82 19.84
C GLY A 225 -10.84 14.70 18.42
N HIS A 226 -10.09 15.12 17.39
CA HIS A 226 -10.52 15.01 16.01
C HIS A 226 -10.15 13.64 15.41
N GLY A 227 -10.96 13.17 14.46
CA GLY A 227 -10.65 12.02 13.61
C GLY A 227 -9.65 12.42 12.52
N VAL A 228 -8.59 11.64 12.38
CA VAL A 228 -7.53 11.81 11.38
C VAL A 228 -7.26 10.49 10.65
N TRP A 229 -6.68 10.57 9.47
CA TRP A 229 -6.24 9.41 8.73
C TRP A 229 -4.73 9.23 8.84
N ALA A 230 -4.28 8.11 9.38
CA ALA A 230 -2.88 7.71 9.36
C ALA A 230 -2.60 6.84 8.14
N ARG A 231 -1.68 7.29 7.29
CA ARG A 231 -1.10 6.55 6.17
C ARG A 231 0.28 6.07 6.57
N PHE A 232 0.56 4.78 6.47
CA PHE A 232 1.87 4.30 6.86
C PHE A 232 2.41 3.22 5.90
N THR A 233 3.68 3.38 5.58
CA THR A 233 4.49 2.46 4.80
C THR A 233 5.38 1.63 5.72
N ALA A 234 6.34 0.89 5.17
CA ALA A 234 7.38 0.25 5.97
C ALA A 234 8.29 1.26 6.71
N CYS A 235 8.46 2.48 6.18
CA CYS A 235 9.45 3.44 6.68
C CYS A 235 8.86 4.75 7.20
N THR A 236 7.64 5.11 6.84
CA THR A 236 7.05 6.41 7.14
C THR A 236 5.64 6.29 7.72
N VAL A 237 5.27 7.25 8.54
CA VAL A 237 3.89 7.49 9.02
C VAL A 237 3.53 8.93 8.68
N GLU A 238 2.47 9.11 7.92
CA GLU A 238 1.91 10.39 7.55
C GLU A 238 0.51 10.52 8.12
N VAL A 239 0.16 11.66 8.67
CA VAL A 239 -1.16 11.91 9.23
C VAL A 239 -1.87 13.00 8.45
N PHE A 240 -3.13 12.76 8.11
CA PHE A 240 -3.96 13.64 7.30
C PHE A 240 -5.22 14.05 8.06
N PHE A 241 -5.52 15.33 8.02
CA PHE A 241 -6.78 15.89 8.49
C PHE A 241 -7.45 16.64 7.34
N ARG A 242 -8.71 16.35 7.04
CA ARG A 242 -9.47 16.94 5.91
C ARG A 242 -8.69 16.93 4.58
N SER A 243 -8.01 15.83 4.30
CA SER A 243 -7.16 15.60 3.11
C SER A 243 -5.85 16.41 3.09
N GLU A 244 -5.54 17.23 4.08
CA GLU A 244 -4.25 17.88 4.23
C GLU A 244 -3.32 17.06 5.10
N ARG A 245 -2.05 16.94 4.72
CA ARG A 245 -1.03 16.29 5.51
C ARG A 245 -0.56 17.20 6.64
N VAL A 246 -0.87 16.79 7.88
CA VAL A 246 -0.61 17.58 9.10
C VAL A 246 0.63 17.14 9.87
N ALA A 247 1.11 15.92 9.64
CA ALA A 247 2.34 15.39 10.25
C ALA A 247 2.99 14.32 9.38
N THR A 248 4.32 14.19 9.51
CA THR A 248 5.13 13.13 8.89
C THR A 248 6.20 12.68 9.87
N HIS A 249 6.34 11.36 10.04
CA HIS A 249 7.31 10.76 10.95
C HIS A 249 8.03 9.60 10.27
N VAL A 250 9.24 9.32 10.69
CA VAL A 250 9.89 8.03 10.43
C VAL A 250 9.16 6.97 11.24
N ARG A 251 8.81 5.85 10.60
CA ARG A 251 8.10 4.77 11.29
C ARG A 251 9.02 4.10 12.31
N SER A 252 8.52 3.94 13.52
CA SER A 252 9.15 3.18 14.60
C SER A 252 8.33 1.92 14.89
N TYR A 253 9.04 0.84 15.22
CA TYR A 253 8.45 -0.45 15.62
C TYR A 253 8.55 -0.70 17.14
N GLN A 254 9.03 0.30 17.89
CA GLN A 254 9.10 0.22 19.36
C GLN A 254 7.70 0.39 19.94
N ARG A 255 7.16 -0.69 20.46
CA ARG A 255 5.81 -0.69 21.07
C ARG A 255 5.79 0.12 22.37
N GLY A 256 4.74 0.91 22.55
CA GLY A 256 4.54 1.75 23.74
C GLY A 256 5.40 3.02 23.77
N ALA A 257 6.30 3.22 22.80
CA ALA A 257 7.11 4.43 22.72
C ALA A 257 6.40 5.55 21.93
N HIS A 258 6.89 6.77 22.12
CA HIS A 258 6.36 7.98 21.49
C HIS A 258 7.41 8.62 20.58
N THR A 259 6.97 9.11 19.42
CA THR A 259 7.74 10.02 18.56
C THR A 259 7.05 11.35 18.55
N THR A 260 7.64 12.33 19.22
CA THR A 260 7.05 13.66 19.43
C THR A 260 7.86 14.73 18.73
N VAL A 261 7.17 15.54 17.92
CA VAL A 261 7.72 16.73 17.27
C VAL A 261 7.39 17.94 18.15
N PRO A 262 8.37 18.77 18.56
CA PRO A 262 8.15 19.90 19.48
C PRO A 262 7.12 20.92 18.97
N GLU A 263 7.03 21.11 17.67
CA GLU A 263 6.10 22.04 17.02
C GLU A 263 4.64 21.61 17.17
N HIS A 264 4.39 20.33 17.42
CA HIS A 264 3.04 19.79 17.67
C HIS A 264 2.52 20.08 19.09
N MET A 265 3.43 20.38 20.02
CA MET A 265 3.10 20.64 21.44
C MET A 265 2.40 22.00 21.60
N PRO A 266 1.48 22.12 22.57
CA PRO A 266 1.04 23.44 23.07
C PRO A 266 2.23 24.24 23.57
N LYS A 267 2.16 25.56 23.50
CA LYS A 267 3.26 26.44 23.97
C LYS A 267 3.66 26.16 25.43
N SER A 268 2.68 25.85 26.28
CA SER A 268 2.92 25.49 27.70
C SER A 268 3.72 24.21 27.85
N HIS A 269 3.40 23.17 27.08
CA HIS A 269 4.13 21.88 27.13
C HIS A 269 5.54 22.01 26.55
N ARG A 270 5.70 22.78 25.48
CA ARG A 270 7.01 23.05 24.88
C ARG A 270 7.91 23.80 25.86
N ALA A 271 7.40 24.85 26.48
CA ALA A 271 8.13 25.57 27.52
C ALA A 271 8.56 24.65 28.66
N HIS A 272 7.66 23.75 29.09
CA HIS A 272 7.96 22.78 30.15
C HIS A 272 9.00 21.73 29.72
N ALA A 273 8.94 21.24 28.47
CA ALA A 273 9.92 20.30 27.93
C ALA A 273 11.33 20.91 27.76
N GLU A 274 11.40 22.23 27.56
CA GLU A 274 12.65 22.98 27.47
C GLU A 274 13.25 23.31 28.85
N TRP A 275 12.50 23.09 29.95
CA TRP A 275 13.02 23.35 31.26
C TRP A 275 14.05 22.28 31.63
N SER A 276 15.25 22.75 31.90
CA SER A 276 16.31 21.95 32.51
C SER A 276 16.71 22.59 33.83
N PRO A 277 17.27 21.83 34.79
CA PRO A 277 17.80 22.40 36.02
C PRO A 277 18.74 23.59 35.76
N GLN A 278 19.65 23.46 34.77
CA GLN A 278 20.59 24.50 34.43
C GLN A 278 19.92 25.76 33.89
N ARG A 279 18.91 25.59 33.02
CA ARG A 279 18.17 26.73 32.44
C ARG A 279 17.37 27.49 33.51
N LEU A 280 16.78 26.79 34.46
CA LEU A 280 16.04 27.41 35.54
C LEU A 280 17.00 28.16 36.49
N ILE A 281 18.18 27.60 36.78
CA ILE A 281 19.23 28.25 37.58
C ILE A 281 19.69 29.52 36.86
N GLN A 282 20.08 29.45 35.58
CA GLN A 282 20.51 30.59 34.77
C GLN A 282 19.43 31.67 34.70
N TRP A 283 18.14 31.28 34.55
CA TRP A 283 17.05 32.22 34.58
C TRP A 283 16.92 32.89 35.97
N GLY A 284 17.00 32.13 37.05
CA GLY A 284 17.04 32.66 38.43
C GLY A 284 18.20 33.63 38.64
N GLU A 285 19.42 33.30 38.14
CA GLU A 285 20.60 34.17 38.19
C GLU A 285 20.42 35.46 37.40
N SER A 286 19.69 35.43 36.29
CA SER A 286 19.37 36.63 35.51
C SER A 286 18.46 37.62 36.24
N ILE A 287 17.68 37.14 37.23
CA ILE A 287 16.85 37.96 38.10
C ILE A 287 17.71 38.51 39.25
N GLY A 288 18.63 37.72 39.77
CA GLY A 288 19.56 38.08 40.84
C GLY A 288 20.24 36.89 41.47
N VAL A 289 21.44 37.09 42.03
CA VAL A 289 22.26 36.01 42.59
C VAL A 289 21.51 35.22 43.69
N ASN A 290 20.71 35.89 44.50
CA ASN A 290 19.93 35.23 45.56
C ASN A 290 18.77 34.40 44.95
N ALA A 291 18.18 34.84 43.85
CA ALA A 291 17.13 34.09 43.18
C ALA A 291 17.69 32.78 42.55
N GLY A 292 18.88 32.87 41.90
CA GLY A 292 19.60 31.70 41.39
C GLY A 292 19.89 30.68 42.49
N ALA A 293 20.38 31.12 43.65
CA ALA A 293 20.68 30.25 44.77
C ALA A 293 19.41 29.55 45.34
N VAL A 294 18.28 30.26 45.42
CA VAL A 294 16.99 29.66 45.83
C VAL A 294 16.51 28.59 44.84
N VAL A 295 16.58 28.88 43.53
CA VAL A 295 16.22 27.92 42.46
C VAL A 295 17.09 26.67 42.57
N GLU A 296 18.40 26.83 42.69
CA GLU A 296 19.34 25.71 42.83
C GLU A 296 19.04 24.87 44.11
N HIS A 297 18.76 25.51 45.21
CA HIS A 297 18.38 24.82 46.46
C HIS A 297 17.08 24.02 46.30
N LEU A 298 16.06 24.62 45.69
CA LEU A 298 14.77 23.95 45.43
C LEU A 298 14.92 22.70 44.55
N LEU A 299 15.73 22.80 43.51
CA LEU A 299 15.96 21.68 42.60
C LEU A 299 16.76 20.56 43.22
N ARG A 300 17.75 20.88 44.06
CA ARG A 300 18.56 19.89 44.81
C ARG A 300 17.81 19.24 45.99
N SER A 301 16.79 19.90 46.53
CA SER A 301 16.00 19.38 47.66
C SER A 301 15.04 18.25 47.24
N LYS A 302 14.83 18.02 45.95
CA LYS A 302 13.92 16.99 45.42
C LYS A 302 14.69 15.77 44.90
N PRO A 303 14.18 14.53 45.11
CA PRO A 303 14.77 13.32 44.54
C PRO A 303 14.91 13.38 43.03
N HIS A 304 13.95 14.03 42.36
CA HIS A 304 13.93 14.31 40.93
C HIS A 304 13.76 15.82 40.71
N PRO A 305 14.70 16.51 40.06
CA PRO A 305 14.67 17.97 39.87
C PRO A 305 13.39 18.48 39.22
N GLU A 306 12.77 17.68 38.32
CA GLU A 306 11.54 18.01 37.61
C GLU A 306 10.36 18.30 38.57
N GLN A 307 10.36 17.71 39.72
CA GLN A 307 9.34 17.95 40.77
C GLN A 307 9.42 19.37 41.36
N GLY A 308 10.57 20.03 41.21
CA GLY A 308 10.80 21.39 41.66
C GLY A 308 10.50 22.46 40.63
N TYR A 309 10.34 22.13 39.36
CA TYR A 309 10.23 23.12 38.24
C TYR A 309 9.10 24.13 38.44
N ARG A 310 7.93 23.67 38.89
CA ARG A 310 6.80 24.55 39.19
C ARG A 310 7.02 25.51 40.37
N ALA A 311 7.84 25.10 41.32
CA ALA A 311 8.15 25.92 42.49
C ALA A 311 9.24 26.97 42.20
N CYS A 312 9.98 26.81 41.10
CA CYS A 312 11.01 27.74 40.64
C CYS A 312 10.46 28.87 39.79
N LEU A 313 9.21 28.74 39.33
CA LEU A 313 8.50 29.76 38.52
C LEU A 313 7.68 30.70 39.39
#